data_4ab24c566a154a7bb422c33468e670fa
#
_entry.id   4ab24c566a154a7bb422c33468e670fa
#
_cell.length_a   1.000
_cell.length_b   1.000
_cell.length_c   1.000
_cell.angle_alpha   90.00
_cell.angle_beta   90.00
_cell.angle_gamma   90.00
#
_symmetry.space_group_name_H-M   'P 1'
#
loop_
_entity.id
_entity.type
_entity.pdbx_description
1 polymer ?
#
loop_
_entity_poly.entity_id
_entity_poly.type
_entity_poly.pdbx_seq_one_letter_code
_entity_poly.pdbx_strand_id
1 'polypeptide(L)'
;MRTLYHNARVYTGAETFSEAFLVEDGRFLAVGTETQMLSLSDADTVRVDLEGGFVCPGFNDSHMHLVGLGHVLDSAQLDRHTGSLSEMLRFLAAYAAQHPSRQGRWLFGRGWNQDYFSDAARLPNRADLDAVSTDYPIQIMRACGHCCVVNSRALALAGITADTTAPAGGAIGMENGQPDGRLYDNAMDLLTPFIPPPDKEELKQMIRLACGVLNSYGVTSAQTDDYCTFRAVNWETYNEAYRELEASGELTVRVNQQANFTTLPALRRFVEEGACGGPGSLLYRIGPLKMLGDGALGARTAHLSRNYADRPDTCGFSLYSAEHLNKMVSYANAHGMQVAIHAIGDACLDRVLDAVELALREHPRDDHRHGVVHCQISRPDQLERLRRLNMHIYAQSVFLDYDNHIVLSRVGPELAASSYSWKTLMEGGLSVSNGSDCPVELPDVMRGVECAVTRCSMDGTGPYLPGEAFTVREALDSYTIRGAEASFEEGFKGRIAPGYLADFTVLDRDPFETEPRSLHTIGVRSAWLGGSCVYEA
;
A
#
# COMPACT_ATOMS: atom_id res chain seq x y z
N MET A 1 -33.34 -5.16 0.07
CA MET A 1 -33.94 -3.84 0.42
C MET A 1 -33.41 -2.85 -0.61
N ARG A 2 -34.34 -2.03 -1.17
CA ARG A 2 -33.97 -1.04 -2.20
C ARG A 2 -33.69 0.32 -1.56
N THR A 3 -32.60 0.95 -1.98
CA THR A 3 -32.19 2.28 -1.51
C THR A 3 -31.94 3.19 -2.70
N LEU A 4 -32.57 4.38 -2.69
CA LEU A 4 -32.32 5.46 -3.64
C LEU A 4 -31.32 6.44 -3.00
N TYR A 5 -30.20 6.64 -3.68
CA TYR A 5 -29.24 7.72 -3.40
C TYR A 5 -29.47 8.83 -4.41
N HIS A 6 -29.66 10.06 -3.94
CA HIS A 6 -30.04 11.19 -4.79
C HIS A 6 -29.41 12.50 -4.35
N ASN A 7 -29.67 13.59 -5.10
CA ASN A 7 -29.08 14.89 -4.86
C ASN A 7 -27.55 14.84 -4.86
N ALA A 8 -26.96 14.36 -5.96
CA ALA A 8 -25.51 14.21 -6.09
C ALA A 8 -25.05 14.50 -7.52
N ARG A 9 -23.76 14.75 -7.68
CA ARG A 9 -23.07 14.67 -8.97
C ARG A 9 -22.31 13.35 -9.03
N VAL A 10 -22.77 12.42 -9.85
CA VAL A 10 -22.30 11.03 -9.88
C VAL A 10 -21.37 10.80 -11.07
N TYR A 11 -20.10 10.61 -10.82
CA TYR A 11 -19.12 10.15 -11.80
C TYR A 11 -19.22 8.61 -11.92
N THR A 12 -19.68 8.15 -13.07
CA THR A 12 -19.97 6.72 -13.27
C THR A 12 -18.75 5.91 -13.74
N GLY A 13 -17.62 6.55 -14.02
CA GLY A 13 -16.50 5.93 -14.76
C GLY A 13 -16.73 5.93 -16.29
N ALA A 14 -17.69 6.72 -16.77
CA ALA A 14 -17.99 6.96 -18.18
C ALA A 14 -17.90 8.47 -18.51
N GLU A 15 -18.13 8.85 -19.77
CA GLU A 15 -18.02 10.26 -20.19
C GLU A 15 -19.07 11.16 -19.55
N THR A 16 -20.26 10.63 -19.24
CA THR A 16 -21.39 11.39 -18.71
C THR A 16 -21.53 11.22 -17.20
N PHE A 17 -21.99 12.29 -16.54
CA PHE A 17 -22.38 12.27 -15.14
C PHE A 17 -23.88 11.90 -15.00
N SER A 18 -24.21 11.36 -13.84
CA SER A 18 -25.59 11.10 -13.40
C SER A 18 -25.88 11.91 -12.13
N GLU A 19 -27.13 11.84 -11.63
CA GLU A 19 -27.60 12.63 -10.49
C GLU A 19 -28.03 11.74 -9.32
N ALA A 20 -28.35 10.48 -9.62
CA ALA A 20 -28.89 9.53 -8.65
C ALA A 20 -28.68 8.09 -9.11
N PHE A 21 -28.82 7.15 -8.17
CA PHE A 21 -28.79 5.71 -8.44
C PHE A 21 -29.59 4.92 -7.42
N LEU A 22 -30.07 3.75 -7.83
CA LEU A 22 -30.75 2.77 -6.99
C LEU A 22 -29.79 1.62 -6.67
N VAL A 23 -29.77 1.21 -5.42
CA VAL A 23 -29.05 0.01 -4.94
C VAL A 23 -30.04 -1.01 -4.42
N GLU A 24 -29.87 -2.27 -4.83
CA GLU A 24 -30.62 -3.42 -4.33
C GLU A 24 -29.65 -4.60 -4.18
N ASP A 25 -29.73 -5.29 -3.04
CA ASP A 25 -28.91 -6.49 -2.73
C ASP A 25 -27.40 -6.31 -3.00
N GLY A 26 -26.88 -5.14 -2.59
CA GLY A 26 -25.46 -4.82 -2.69
C GLY A 26 -24.98 -4.44 -4.09
N ARG A 27 -25.89 -4.22 -5.05
CA ARG A 27 -25.55 -3.87 -6.43
C ARG A 27 -26.30 -2.63 -6.89
N PHE A 28 -25.71 -1.90 -7.83
CA PHE A 28 -26.42 -0.85 -8.53
C PHE A 28 -27.53 -1.48 -9.41
N LEU A 29 -28.78 -1.13 -9.13
CA LEU A 29 -29.93 -1.57 -9.91
C LEU A 29 -30.14 -0.68 -11.14
N ALA A 30 -30.05 0.63 -10.95
CA ALA A 30 -30.21 1.64 -11.99
C ALA A 30 -29.39 2.89 -11.65
N VAL A 31 -29.00 3.64 -12.69
CA VAL A 31 -28.20 4.88 -12.58
C VAL A 31 -28.75 5.88 -13.60
N GLY A 32 -28.96 7.14 -13.25
CA GLY A 32 -29.48 8.15 -14.17
C GLY A 32 -29.80 9.47 -13.51
N THR A 33 -30.77 10.20 -14.10
CA THR A 33 -31.26 11.44 -13.50
C THR A 33 -32.12 11.16 -12.27
N GLU A 34 -32.22 12.13 -11.36
CA GLU A 34 -33.05 11.99 -10.16
C GLU A 34 -34.49 11.66 -10.51
N THR A 35 -35.07 12.32 -11.53
CA THR A 35 -36.42 12.04 -12.00
C THR A 35 -36.62 10.59 -12.46
N GLN A 36 -35.64 10.05 -13.20
CA GLN A 36 -35.68 8.64 -13.64
C GLN A 36 -35.63 7.69 -12.44
N MET A 37 -34.74 7.93 -11.49
CA MET A 37 -34.57 7.05 -10.32
C MET A 37 -35.77 7.11 -9.39
N LEU A 38 -36.40 8.29 -9.23
CA LEU A 38 -37.64 8.44 -8.49
C LEU A 38 -38.81 7.67 -9.15
N SER A 39 -38.86 7.63 -10.48
CA SER A 39 -39.91 6.86 -11.20
C SER A 39 -39.77 5.34 -11.04
N LEU A 40 -38.57 4.84 -10.71
CA LEU A 40 -38.26 3.43 -10.45
C LEU A 40 -38.39 3.06 -8.96
N SER A 41 -38.62 4.05 -8.10
CA SER A 41 -38.77 3.87 -6.66
C SER A 41 -40.24 3.62 -6.29
N ASP A 42 -40.45 2.86 -5.21
CA ASP A 42 -41.76 2.58 -4.62
C ASP A 42 -41.84 3.15 -3.19
N ALA A 43 -42.94 2.85 -2.49
CA ALA A 43 -43.16 3.34 -1.12
C ALA A 43 -42.20 2.71 -0.08
N ASP A 44 -41.64 1.55 -0.39
CA ASP A 44 -40.74 0.82 0.51
C ASP A 44 -39.26 1.15 0.22
N THR A 45 -38.98 1.97 -0.80
CA THR A 45 -37.64 2.40 -1.17
C THR A 45 -37.10 3.41 -0.14
N VAL A 46 -36.02 3.05 0.55
CA VAL A 46 -35.28 3.96 1.44
C VAL A 46 -34.64 5.07 0.61
N ARG A 47 -34.66 6.30 1.10
CA ARG A 47 -34.06 7.45 0.41
C ARG A 47 -32.90 8.01 1.23
N VAL A 48 -31.76 8.21 0.58
CA VAL A 48 -30.56 8.82 1.15
C VAL A 48 -30.22 10.06 0.33
N ASP A 49 -30.31 11.23 0.95
CA ASP A 49 -29.88 12.49 0.37
C ASP A 49 -28.35 12.61 0.53
N LEU A 50 -27.63 12.76 -0.58
CA LEU A 50 -26.18 12.92 -0.60
C LEU A 50 -25.73 14.41 -0.55
N GLU A 51 -26.70 15.33 -0.29
CA GLU A 51 -26.46 16.75 0.02
C GLU A 51 -25.58 17.48 -1.01
N GLY A 52 -25.78 17.19 -2.29
CA GLY A 52 -25.00 17.76 -3.38
C GLY A 52 -23.56 17.24 -3.46
N GLY A 53 -23.21 16.17 -2.76
CA GLY A 53 -21.89 15.57 -2.78
C GLY A 53 -21.48 15.05 -4.15
N PHE A 54 -20.17 14.97 -4.37
CA PHE A 54 -19.62 14.31 -5.55
C PHE A 54 -19.45 12.81 -5.27
N VAL A 55 -20.03 11.97 -6.10
CA VAL A 55 -19.96 10.51 -5.97
C VAL A 55 -19.10 9.91 -7.06
N CYS A 56 -18.18 9.04 -6.70
CA CYS A 56 -17.40 8.23 -7.63
C CYS A 56 -17.42 6.74 -7.22
N PRO A 57 -17.01 5.80 -8.11
CA PRO A 57 -16.79 4.43 -7.70
C PRO A 57 -15.84 4.38 -6.50
N GLY A 58 -16.05 3.46 -5.60
CA GLY A 58 -15.15 3.27 -4.46
C GLY A 58 -13.71 3.04 -4.93
N PHE A 59 -12.76 3.71 -4.28
CA PHE A 59 -11.37 3.66 -4.70
C PHE A 59 -10.76 2.27 -4.51
N ASN A 60 -9.85 1.94 -5.43
CA ASN A 60 -9.08 0.71 -5.44
C ASN A 60 -7.59 1.07 -5.35
N ASP A 61 -6.97 0.82 -4.20
CA ASP A 61 -5.52 0.89 -4.07
C ASP A 61 -4.90 -0.36 -4.70
N SER A 62 -4.22 -0.21 -5.84
CA SER A 62 -3.78 -1.36 -6.64
C SER A 62 -2.48 -2.01 -6.15
N HIS A 63 -1.77 -1.40 -5.20
CA HIS A 63 -0.62 -2.00 -4.53
C HIS A 63 -0.35 -1.35 -3.18
N MET A 64 -0.39 -2.14 -2.12
CA MET A 64 -0.07 -1.73 -0.76
C MET A 64 0.34 -2.94 0.11
N HIS A 65 0.56 -2.70 1.41
CA HIS A 65 0.81 -3.71 2.45
C HIS A 65 -0.18 -3.48 3.61
N LEU A 66 -1.40 -4.04 3.48
CA LEU A 66 -2.51 -3.76 4.40
C LEU A 66 -2.18 -4.20 5.84
N VAL A 67 -1.68 -5.42 6.02
CA VAL A 67 -1.25 -5.89 7.34
C VAL A 67 -0.04 -5.08 7.83
N GLY A 68 0.82 -4.61 6.93
CA GLY A 68 1.91 -3.69 7.25
C GLY A 68 1.41 -2.37 7.83
N LEU A 69 0.37 -1.76 7.23
CA LEU A 69 -0.32 -0.60 7.78
C LEU A 69 -0.92 -0.93 9.15
N GLY A 70 -1.64 -2.05 9.26
CA GLY A 70 -2.24 -2.49 10.52
C GLY A 70 -1.20 -2.66 11.63
N HIS A 71 -0.03 -3.21 11.32
CA HIS A 71 1.07 -3.32 12.27
C HIS A 71 1.59 -1.96 12.73
N VAL A 72 1.70 -1.01 11.81
CA VAL A 72 2.04 0.38 12.16
C VAL A 72 1.00 0.98 13.10
N LEU A 73 -0.29 0.83 12.78
CA LEU A 73 -1.40 1.39 13.56
C LEU A 73 -1.59 0.71 14.91
N ASP A 74 -1.27 -0.58 14.99
CA ASP A 74 -1.35 -1.39 16.21
C ASP A 74 -0.22 -1.11 17.21
N SER A 75 0.68 -0.18 16.92
CA SER A 75 1.71 0.33 17.83
C SER A 75 1.31 1.67 18.45
N ALA A 76 1.90 2.01 19.61
CA ALA A 76 1.70 3.32 20.24
C ALA A 76 2.21 4.44 19.31
N GLN A 77 1.32 5.30 18.84
CA GLN A 77 1.63 6.41 17.93
C GLN A 77 2.24 7.57 18.73
N LEU A 78 3.58 7.64 18.78
CA LEU A 78 4.31 8.61 19.61
C LEU A 78 4.55 9.93 18.91
N ASP A 79 4.34 10.03 17.61
CA ASP A 79 4.51 11.22 16.78
C ASP A 79 3.67 12.41 17.27
N ARG A 80 2.49 12.14 17.79
CA ARG A 80 1.56 13.14 18.35
C ARG A 80 1.86 13.52 19.81
N HIS A 81 2.86 12.88 20.43
CA HIS A 81 3.22 13.03 21.85
C HIS A 81 4.71 13.33 22.05
N THR A 82 5.33 13.99 21.07
CA THR A 82 6.76 14.32 21.09
C THR A 82 7.06 15.70 21.70
N GLY A 83 6.10 16.40 22.27
CA GLY A 83 6.29 17.73 22.88
C GLY A 83 7.20 17.69 24.12
N SER A 84 7.23 16.56 24.83
CA SER A 84 8.17 16.30 25.93
C SER A 84 8.41 14.79 26.12
N LEU A 85 9.56 14.43 26.67
CA LEU A 85 9.87 13.05 27.04
C LEU A 85 8.85 12.51 28.06
N SER A 86 8.50 13.33 29.07
CA SER A 86 7.54 12.93 30.10
C SER A 86 6.12 12.77 29.57
N GLU A 87 5.69 13.53 28.57
CA GLU A 87 4.41 13.33 27.89
C GLU A 87 4.40 12.01 27.12
N MET A 88 5.42 11.76 26.34
CA MET A 88 5.56 10.53 25.55
C MET A 88 5.52 9.29 26.45
N LEU A 89 6.25 9.28 27.57
CA LEU A 89 6.25 8.15 28.50
C LEU A 89 4.90 7.94 29.21
N ARG A 90 4.21 9.03 29.56
CA ARG A 90 2.84 8.93 30.13
C ARG A 90 1.86 8.35 29.10
N PHE A 91 1.92 8.79 27.84
CA PHE A 91 1.10 8.23 26.78
C PHE A 91 1.40 6.75 26.58
N LEU A 92 2.67 6.35 26.50
CA LEU A 92 3.09 4.96 26.34
C LEU A 92 2.58 4.07 27.50
N ALA A 93 2.63 4.56 28.74
CA ALA A 93 2.10 3.85 29.90
C ALA A 93 0.58 3.73 29.86
N ALA A 94 -0.13 4.79 29.45
CA ALA A 94 -1.59 4.77 29.28
C ALA A 94 -2.02 3.79 28.17
N TYR A 95 -1.30 3.81 27.03
CA TYR A 95 -1.52 2.88 25.93
C TYR A 95 -1.34 1.42 26.39
N ALA A 96 -0.26 1.12 27.11
CA ALA A 96 -0.01 -0.21 27.67
C ALA A 96 -1.14 -0.68 28.60
N ALA A 97 -1.68 0.22 29.43
CA ALA A 97 -2.79 -0.08 30.35
C ALA A 97 -4.12 -0.35 29.61
N GLN A 98 -4.34 0.31 28.48
CA GLN A 98 -5.54 0.13 27.65
C GLN A 98 -5.47 -1.13 26.76
N HIS A 99 -4.27 -1.71 26.56
CA HIS A 99 -4.03 -2.90 25.75
C HIS A 99 -3.45 -4.05 26.60
N PRO A 100 -4.20 -4.58 27.56
CA PRO A 100 -3.68 -5.59 28.51
C PRO A 100 -3.27 -6.91 27.83
N SER A 101 -3.79 -7.22 26.64
CA SER A 101 -3.37 -8.38 25.84
C SER A 101 -1.90 -8.32 25.42
N ARG A 102 -1.29 -7.14 25.46
CA ARG A 102 0.13 -6.93 25.18
C ARG A 102 1.02 -7.12 26.41
N GLN A 103 0.46 -7.20 27.60
CA GLN A 103 1.19 -7.55 28.82
C GLN A 103 1.74 -8.97 28.67
N GLY A 104 3.08 -9.11 28.77
CA GLY A 104 3.79 -10.36 28.51
C GLY A 104 4.26 -10.58 27.06
N ARG A 105 3.83 -9.75 26.10
CA ARG A 105 4.34 -9.64 24.74
C ARG A 105 5.12 -8.32 24.56
N TRP A 106 5.67 -8.09 23.38
CA TRP A 106 6.36 -6.84 23.07
C TRP A 106 5.36 -5.67 22.96
N LEU A 107 5.67 -4.57 23.65
CA LEU A 107 5.00 -3.30 23.46
C LEU A 107 5.79 -2.49 22.42
N PHE A 108 5.15 -2.13 21.33
CA PHE A 108 5.76 -1.30 20.28
C PHE A 108 5.21 0.13 20.33
N GLY A 109 6.12 1.10 20.09
CA GLY A 109 5.78 2.48 19.84
C GLY A 109 6.63 3.05 18.71
N ARG A 110 6.16 4.08 18.02
CA ARG A 110 6.91 4.68 16.90
C ARG A 110 6.64 6.17 16.73
N GLY A 111 7.53 6.84 16.02
CA GLY A 111 7.32 8.20 15.57
C GLY A 111 7.87 9.28 16.50
N TRP A 112 8.50 8.91 17.63
CA TRP A 112 9.11 9.92 18.52
C TRP A 112 10.30 10.62 17.88
N ASN A 113 10.49 11.90 18.27
CA ASN A 113 11.64 12.70 17.88
C ASN A 113 12.06 13.61 19.03
N GLN A 114 13.27 13.39 19.56
CA GLN A 114 13.83 14.17 20.69
C GLN A 114 14.07 15.65 20.36
N ASP A 115 14.16 16.01 19.10
CA ASP A 115 14.38 17.39 18.68
C ASP A 115 13.21 18.31 19.08
N TYR A 116 12.04 17.71 19.37
CA TYR A 116 10.84 18.41 19.83
C TYR A 116 10.67 18.38 21.36
N PHE A 117 11.48 17.61 22.10
CA PHE A 117 11.32 17.53 23.55
C PHE A 117 11.66 18.85 24.25
N SER A 118 10.71 19.39 25.01
CA SER A 118 10.86 20.64 25.78
C SER A 118 11.51 20.42 27.16
N ASP A 119 11.47 19.19 27.69
CA ASP A 119 11.92 18.83 29.04
C ASP A 119 13.20 18.00 29.08
N ALA A 120 13.71 17.53 27.93
CA ALA A 120 14.91 16.72 27.85
C ALA A 120 15.68 16.97 26.55
N ALA A 121 16.92 17.47 26.65
CA ALA A 121 17.81 17.65 25.50
C ALA A 121 18.62 16.37 25.21
N ARG A 122 17.97 15.20 25.25
CA ARG A 122 18.61 13.91 25.04
C ARG A 122 17.67 12.90 24.40
N LEU A 123 18.25 11.85 23.81
CA LEU A 123 17.49 10.68 23.39
C LEU A 123 16.93 9.93 24.62
N PRO A 124 15.77 9.30 24.52
CA PRO A 124 15.31 8.31 25.50
C PRO A 124 16.35 7.20 25.68
N ASN A 125 16.34 6.55 26.84
CA ASN A 125 17.17 5.39 27.13
C ASN A 125 16.36 4.29 27.84
N ARG A 126 17.01 3.17 28.16
CA ARG A 126 16.33 2.03 28.81
C ARG A 126 15.66 2.37 30.13
N ALA A 127 16.27 3.28 30.94
CA ALA A 127 15.71 3.65 32.23
C ALA A 127 14.39 4.43 32.09
N ASP A 128 14.23 5.23 31.04
CA ASP A 128 12.97 5.90 30.72
C ASP A 128 11.86 4.87 30.43
N LEU A 129 12.18 3.82 29.67
CA LEU A 129 11.22 2.76 29.36
C LEU A 129 11.00 1.79 30.53
N ASP A 130 12.00 1.54 31.36
CA ASP A 130 11.87 0.76 32.60
C ASP A 130 10.88 1.45 33.57
N ALA A 131 10.79 2.77 33.55
CA ALA A 131 9.79 3.52 34.30
C ALA A 131 8.36 3.29 33.81
N VAL A 132 8.19 2.87 32.54
CA VAL A 132 6.86 2.43 32.01
C VAL A 132 6.57 1.01 32.47
N SER A 133 7.48 0.08 32.23
CA SER A 133 7.40 -1.32 32.74
C SER A 133 8.72 -2.05 32.58
N THR A 134 9.00 -2.96 33.52
CA THR A 134 10.05 -3.98 33.43
C THR A 134 9.50 -5.41 33.27
N ASP A 135 8.17 -5.58 33.26
CA ASP A 135 7.52 -6.90 33.23
C ASP A 135 7.50 -7.50 31.83
N TYR A 136 7.47 -6.66 30.80
CA TYR A 136 7.46 -7.07 29.39
C TYR A 136 8.43 -6.21 28.56
N PRO A 137 8.87 -6.74 27.39
CA PRO A 137 9.78 -6.01 26.51
C PRO A 137 9.07 -4.83 25.85
N ILE A 138 9.74 -3.67 25.84
CA ILE A 138 9.26 -2.44 25.20
C ILE A 138 10.28 -2.03 24.15
N GLN A 139 9.81 -1.67 22.95
CA GLN A 139 10.59 -1.07 21.87
C GLN A 139 9.88 0.18 21.35
N ILE A 140 10.57 1.31 21.32
CA ILE A 140 10.07 2.51 20.66
C ILE A 140 10.99 2.91 19.51
N MET A 141 10.42 3.04 18.29
CA MET A 141 11.14 3.40 17.07
C MET A 141 11.11 4.92 16.86
N ARG A 142 12.28 5.51 16.61
CA ARG A 142 12.39 6.93 16.24
C ARG A 142 11.75 7.18 14.86
N ALA A 143 11.24 8.40 14.63
CA ALA A 143 10.60 8.80 13.37
C ALA A 143 11.45 8.51 12.12
N CYS A 144 12.78 8.60 12.22
CA CYS A 144 13.67 8.30 11.08
C CYS A 144 13.81 6.81 10.74
N GLY A 145 13.35 5.88 11.60
CA GLY A 145 13.50 4.44 11.39
C GLY A 145 14.91 3.87 11.64
N HIS A 146 15.93 4.71 11.89
CA HIS A 146 17.33 4.30 12.06
C HIS A 146 17.79 4.16 13.50
N CYS A 147 16.87 4.32 14.46
CA CYS A 147 17.16 4.18 15.88
C CYS A 147 15.92 3.68 16.62
N CYS A 148 16.10 2.68 17.46
CA CYS A 148 15.10 2.32 18.45
C CYS A 148 15.69 2.38 19.86
N VAL A 149 14.78 2.49 20.85
CA VAL A 149 15.13 2.37 22.27
C VAL A 149 14.33 1.22 22.85
N VAL A 150 14.98 0.40 23.66
CA VAL A 150 14.38 -0.74 24.33
C VAL A 150 14.61 -0.68 25.83
N ASN A 151 13.71 -1.30 26.60
CA ASN A 151 13.85 -1.41 28.06
C ASN A 151 14.81 -2.53 28.47
N SER A 152 15.11 -2.62 29.77
CA SER A 152 15.98 -3.67 30.34
C SER A 152 15.46 -5.07 30.09
N ARG A 153 14.13 -5.27 30.04
CA ARG A 153 13.50 -6.57 29.76
C ARG A 153 13.80 -7.04 28.33
N ALA A 154 13.74 -6.16 27.36
CA ALA A 154 14.07 -6.47 25.96
C ALA A 154 15.54 -6.78 25.78
N LEU A 155 16.45 -5.99 26.38
CA LEU A 155 17.90 -6.27 26.37
C LEU A 155 18.21 -7.65 26.94
N ALA A 156 17.63 -7.98 28.10
CA ALA A 156 17.82 -9.27 28.76
C ALA A 156 17.30 -10.43 27.91
N LEU A 157 16.13 -10.28 27.29
CA LEU A 157 15.53 -11.28 26.41
C LEU A 157 16.40 -11.56 25.18
N ALA A 158 16.95 -10.49 24.58
CA ALA A 158 17.82 -10.58 23.42
C ALA A 158 19.28 -10.95 23.77
N GLY A 159 19.63 -11.09 25.06
CA GLY A 159 20.99 -11.40 25.51
C GLY A 159 22.00 -10.29 25.20
N ILE A 160 21.53 -9.03 25.07
CA ILE A 160 22.39 -7.88 24.78
C ILE A 160 23.03 -7.39 26.07
N THR A 161 24.35 -7.54 26.16
CA THR A 161 25.18 -7.21 27.32
C THR A 161 26.32 -6.27 26.94
N ALA A 162 27.17 -5.93 27.92
CA ALA A 162 28.36 -5.12 27.68
C ALA A 162 29.34 -5.77 26.70
N ASP A 163 29.33 -7.11 26.61
CA ASP A 163 30.23 -7.88 25.74
C ASP A 163 29.65 -8.14 24.34
N THR A 164 28.40 -7.66 24.07
CA THR A 164 27.74 -7.87 22.77
C THR A 164 28.41 -7.02 21.71
N THR A 165 28.90 -7.66 20.66
CA THR A 165 29.47 -6.97 19.51
C THR A 165 28.34 -6.52 18.58
N ALA A 166 28.31 -5.23 18.23
CA ALA A 166 27.38 -4.72 17.25
C ALA A 166 27.65 -5.34 15.87
N PRO A 167 26.60 -5.69 15.09
CA PRO A 167 26.77 -6.15 13.72
C PRO A 167 27.35 -5.05 12.83
N ALA A 168 27.95 -5.44 11.71
CA ALA A 168 28.48 -4.48 10.75
C ALA A 168 27.36 -3.53 10.26
N GLY A 169 27.63 -2.22 10.26
CA GLY A 169 26.64 -1.20 9.92
C GLY A 169 25.61 -0.91 11.02
N GLY A 170 25.81 -1.40 12.24
CA GLY A 170 24.99 -1.10 13.41
C GLY A 170 25.81 -0.62 14.60
N ALA A 171 25.16 0.01 15.59
CA ALA A 171 25.77 0.42 16.84
C ALA A 171 24.84 0.17 18.03
N ILE A 172 25.43 -0.22 19.18
CA ILE A 172 24.73 -0.36 20.46
C ILE A 172 25.10 0.85 21.32
N GLY A 173 24.10 1.61 21.79
CA GLY A 173 24.31 2.71 22.73
C GLY A 173 24.82 2.20 24.07
N MET A 174 25.83 2.85 24.61
CA MET A 174 26.48 2.47 25.87
C MET A 174 26.49 3.63 26.84
N GLU A 175 26.19 3.37 28.10
CA GLU A 175 26.32 4.29 29.21
C GLU A 175 27.00 3.60 30.38
N ASN A 176 28.09 4.16 30.91
CA ASN A 176 28.89 3.58 31.99
C ASN A 176 29.31 2.10 31.73
N GLY A 177 29.63 1.78 30.47
CA GLY A 177 30.06 0.43 30.06
C GLY A 177 28.92 -0.59 29.98
N GLN A 178 27.65 -0.16 30.03
CA GLN A 178 26.50 -1.03 29.90
C GLN A 178 25.60 -0.55 28.74
N PRO A 179 24.88 -1.46 28.02
CA PRO A 179 23.91 -1.06 27.03
C PRO A 179 22.84 -0.15 27.64
N ASP A 180 22.62 1.00 27.03
CA ASP A 180 21.68 2.00 27.50
C ASP A 180 20.27 1.88 26.86
N GLY A 181 20.07 0.84 26.07
CA GLY A 181 18.82 0.53 25.38
C GLY A 181 18.71 1.09 23.98
N ARG A 182 19.62 1.96 23.55
CA ARG A 182 19.62 2.49 22.18
C ARG A 182 20.30 1.54 21.22
N LEU A 183 19.58 1.22 20.13
CA LEU A 183 20.10 0.38 19.04
C LEU A 183 19.96 1.16 17.73
N TYR A 184 21.01 1.17 16.93
CA TYR A 184 21.08 1.94 15.69
C TYR A 184 21.28 1.02 14.51
N ASP A 185 20.56 1.31 13.41
CA ASP A 185 20.66 0.63 12.12
C ASP A 185 20.64 -0.91 12.28
N ASN A 186 21.61 -1.64 11.74
CA ASN A 186 21.65 -3.11 11.79
C ASN A 186 21.71 -3.70 13.21
N ALA A 187 22.02 -2.91 14.25
CA ALA A 187 21.94 -3.40 15.62
C ALA A 187 20.51 -3.69 16.09
N MET A 188 19.50 -3.10 15.44
CA MET A 188 18.10 -3.40 15.71
C MET A 188 17.74 -4.84 15.35
N ASP A 189 18.43 -5.45 14.38
CA ASP A 189 18.21 -6.84 13.96
C ASP A 189 18.53 -7.86 15.07
N LEU A 190 19.30 -7.46 16.08
CA LEU A 190 19.56 -8.29 17.27
C LEU A 190 18.28 -8.64 18.05
N LEU A 191 17.23 -7.84 17.90
CA LEU A 191 15.93 -8.05 18.56
C LEU A 191 15.04 -9.03 17.79
N THR A 192 15.16 -9.06 16.45
CA THR A 192 14.25 -9.78 15.56
C THR A 192 14.00 -11.25 15.94
N PRO A 193 14.99 -12.06 16.33
CA PRO A 193 14.75 -13.46 16.72
C PRO A 193 13.91 -13.63 17.99
N PHE A 194 13.75 -12.56 18.77
CA PHE A 194 13.07 -12.58 20.07
C PHE A 194 11.69 -11.90 20.03
N ILE A 195 11.32 -11.34 18.88
CA ILE A 195 9.99 -10.78 18.64
C ILE A 195 9.12 -11.91 18.08
N PRO A 196 8.13 -12.42 18.84
CA PRO A 196 7.27 -13.48 18.34
C PRO A 196 6.44 -12.95 17.15
N PRO A 197 6.21 -13.77 16.12
CA PRO A 197 5.29 -13.40 15.06
C PRO A 197 3.87 -13.22 15.63
N PRO A 198 3.05 -12.38 15.00
CA PRO A 198 1.65 -12.22 15.42
C PRO A 198 0.89 -13.53 15.25
N ASP A 199 -0.04 -13.78 16.15
CA ASP A 199 -1.03 -14.84 15.98
C ASP A 199 -2.18 -14.37 15.07
N LYS A 200 -3.12 -15.27 14.77
CA LYS A 200 -4.24 -14.98 13.87
C LYS A 200 -5.15 -13.86 14.39
N GLU A 201 -5.40 -13.78 15.69
CA GLU A 201 -6.24 -12.72 16.25
C GLU A 201 -5.54 -11.35 16.17
N GLU A 202 -4.22 -11.31 16.37
CA GLU A 202 -3.44 -10.08 16.17
C GLU A 202 -3.44 -9.65 14.70
N LEU A 203 -3.33 -10.60 13.74
CA LEU A 203 -3.49 -10.28 12.31
C LEU A 203 -4.88 -9.72 12.02
N LYS A 204 -5.94 -10.32 12.55
CA LYS A 204 -7.32 -9.82 12.38
C LYS A 204 -7.46 -8.40 12.94
N GLN A 205 -6.86 -8.11 14.09
CA GLN A 205 -6.86 -6.76 14.65
C GLN A 205 -6.14 -5.76 13.74
N MET A 206 -4.96 -6.12 13.23
CA MET A 206 -4.23 -5.29 12.27
C MET A 206 -5.04 -5.02 10.99
N ILE A 207 -5.71 -6.05 10.46
CA ILE A 207 -6.56 -5.92 9.27
C ILE A 207 -7.72 -4.96 9.55
N ARG A 208 -8.42 -5.06 10.70
CA ARG A 208 -9.51 -4.14 11.08
C ARG A 208 -9.03 -2.69 11.13
N LEU A 209 -7.91 -2.45 11.80
CA LEU A 209 -7.34 -1.09 11.92
C LEU A 209 -7.01 -0.50 10.53
N ALA A 210 -6.36 -1.28 9.68
CA ALA A 210 -6.01 -0.86 8.34
C ALA A 210 -7.24 -0.58 7.49
N CYS A 211 -8.26 -1.46 7.51
CA CYS A 211 -9.51 -1.26 6.78
C CYS A 211 -10.22 0.04 7.21
N GLY A 212 -10.24 0.35 8.51
CA GLY A 212 -10.83 1.62 8.98
C GLY A 212 -10.12 2.85 8.42
N VAL A 213 -8.78 2.83 8.34
CA VAL A 213 -8.02 3.91 7.72
C VAL A 213 -8.27 3.97 6.21
N LEU A 214 -8.26 2.84 5.51
CA LEU A 214 -8.57 2.80 4.08
C LEU A 214 -9.94 3.39 3.77
N ASN A 215 -10.97 3.00 4.53
CA ASN A 215 -12.32 3.51 4.36
C ASN A 215 -12.40 5.03 4.58
N SER A 216 -11.62 5.61 5.51
CA SER A 216 -11.56 7.05 5.73
C SER A 216 -10.97 7.85 4.57
N TYR A 217 -10.19 7.19 3.71
CA TYR A 217 -9.71 7.72 2.43
C TYR A 217 -10.57 7.31 1.22
N GLY A 218 -11.76 6.72 1.46
CA GLY A 218 -12.68 6.29 0.41
C GLY A 218 -12.26 5.01 -0.33
N VAL A 219 -11.24 4.31 0.17
CA VAL A 219 -10.77 3.06 -0.42
C VAL A 219 -11.68 1.92 0.03
N THR A 220 -12.33 1.27 -0.93
CA THR A 220 -13.23 0.13 -0.74
C THR A 220 -12.63 -1.17 -1.27
N SER A 221 -11.51 -1.09 -1.99
CA SER A 221 -10.80 -2.23 -2.54
C SER A 221 -9.30 -2.02 -2.47
N ALA A 222 -8.54 -3.06 -2.12
CA ALA A 222 -7.08 -3.02 -2.03
C ALA A 222 -6.45 -4.29 -2.62
N GLN A 223 -5.33 -4.13 -3.33
CA GLN A 223 -4.46 -5.22 -3.73
C GLN A 223 -3.23 -5.17 -2.86
N THR A 224 -3.07 -6.17 -2.00
CA THR A 224 -2.10 -6.12 -0.91
C THR A 224 -1.07 -7.23 -0.97
N ASP A 225 0.19 -6.91 -0.64
CA ASP A 225 1.29 -7.87 -0.47
C ASP A 225 1.55 -8.08 1.03
N ASP A 226 0.72 -8.91 1.68
CA ASP A 226 0.82 -9.11 3.13
C ASP A 226 1.75 -10.24 3.55
N TYR A 227 1.95 -11.28 2.70
CA TYR A 227 2.75 -12.44 3.09
C TYR A 227 4.22 -12.11 3.36
N CYS A 228 4.71 -10.96 2.89
CA CYS A 228 6.06 -10.49 3.18
C CYS A 228 6.18 -9.74 4.52
N THR A 229 5.07 -9.31 5.14
CA THR A 229 5.09 -8.47 6.36
C THR A 229 5.69 -9.21 7.54
N PHE A 230 5.22 -10.41 7.82
CA PHE A 230 5.77 -11.28 8.87
C PHE A 230 6.17 -12.63 8.26
N ARG A 231 7.43 -12.75 7.86
CA ARG A 231 7.95 -13.95 7.17
C ARG A 231 7.84 -15.24 7.97
N ALA A 232 7.70 -15.15 9.29
CA ALA A 232 7.52 -16.30 10.18
C ALA A 232 6.06 -16.78 10.25
N VAL A 233 5.11 -15.99 9.72
CA VAL A 233 3.70 -16.37 9.60
C VAL A 233 3.48 -17.01 8.23
N ASN A 234 2.87 -18.19 8.21
CA ASN A 234 2.56 -18.88 6.96
C ASN A 234 1.37 -18.22 6.26
N TRP A 235 1.26 -18.41 4.94
CA TRP A 235 0.21 -17.83 4.12
C TRP A 235 -1.19 -18.33 4.49
N GLU A 236 -1.31 -19.56 5.03
CA GLU A 236 -2.58 -20.14 5.47
C GLU A 236 -3.18 -19.29 6.60
N THR A 237 -2.37 -18.87 7.56
CA THR A 237 -2.81 -18.04 8.69
C THR A 237 -3.34 -16.68 8.23
N TYR A 238 -2.69 -16.04 7.25
CA TYR A 238 -3.20 -14.81 6.64
C TYR A 238 -4.55 -15.04 5.97
N ASN A 239 -4.66 -16.09 5.14
CA ASN A 239 -5.90 -16.42 4.45
C ASN A 239 -7.05 -16.74 5.41
N GLU A 240 -6.76 -17.46 6.50
CA GLU A 240 -7.75 -17.74 7.54
C GLU A 240 -8.22 -16.46 8.23
N ALA A 241 -7.30 -15.55 8.59
CA ALA A 241 -7.65 -14.28 9.22
C ALA A 241 -8.62 -13.46 8.35
N TYR A 242 -8.33 -13.32 7.05
CA TYR A 242 -9.23 -12.62 6.12
C TYR A 242 -10.58 -13.30 5.97
N ARG A 243 -10.62 -14.63 5.81
CA ARG A 243 -11.88 -15.38 5.67
C ARG A 243 -12.74 -15.35 6.93
N GLU A 244 -12.14 -15.37 8.10
CA GLU A 244 -12.87 -15.22 9.35
C GLU A 244 -13.48 -13.83 9.51
N LEU A 245 -12.72 -12.77 9.14
CA LEU A 245 -13.24 -11.39 9.13
C LEU A 245 -14.36 -11.20 8.09
N GLU A 246 -14.25 -11.83 6.93
CA GLU A 246 -15.33 -11.88 5.95
C GLU A 246 -16.58 -12.57 6.52
N ALA A 247 -16.40 -13.75 7.11
CA ALA A 247 -17.51 -14.54 7.66
C ALA A 247 -18.21 -13.83 8.83
N SER A 248 -17.49 -13.04 9.61
CA SER A 248 -18.06 -12.23 10.71
C SER A 248 -18.64 -10.88 10.25
N GLY A 249 -18.46 -10.51 8.97
CA GLY A 249 -18.91 -9.21 8.43
C GLY A 249 -18.04 -8.03 8.85
N GLU A 250 -16.82 -8.29 9.32
CA GLU A 250 -15.89 -7.26 9.82
C GLU A 250 -14.89 -6.81 8.75
N LEU A 251 -14.82 -7.48 7.60
CA LEU A 251 -13.97 -7.08 6.48
C LEU A 251 -14.68 -6.00 5.65
N THR A 252 -14.26 -4.75 5.80
CA THR A 252 -14.90 -3.57 5.19
C THR A 252 -14.19 -3.06 3.92
N VAL A 253 -13.23 -3.83 3.41
CA VAL A 253 -12.50 -3.57 2.17
C VAL A 253 -12.43 -4.87 1.38
N ARG A 254 -12.64 -4.81 0.05
CA ARG A 254 -12.37 -5.97 -0.83
C ARG A 254 -10.88 -6.12 -1.03
N VAL A 255 -10.38 -7.30 -0.75
CA VAL A 255 -8.95 -7.58 -0.75
C VAL A 255 -8.59 -8.56 -1.86
N ASN A 256 -7.65 -8.17 -2.72
CA ASN A 256 -6.97 -9.04 -3.66
C ASN A 256 -5.53 -9.26 -3.14
N GLN A 257 -5.26 -10.45 -2.61
CA GLN A 257 -3.96 -10.79 -2.02
C GLN A 257 -2.93 -11.06 -3.10
N GLN A 258 -1.92 -10.22 -3.22
CA GLN A 258 -0.73 -10.46 -4.02
C GLN A 258 0.16 -11.46 -3.28
N ALA A 259 0.24 -12.69 -3.79
CA ALA A 259 0.86 -13.81 -3.09
C ALA A 259 2.40 -13.75 -3.20
N ASN A 260 3.09 -13.35 -2.15
CA ASN A 260 4.54 -13.18 -2.13
C ASN A 260 5.26 -14.50 -1.82
N PHE A 261 6.01 -15.01 -2.79
CA PHE A 261 6.88 -16.17 -2.63
C PHE A 261 8.26 -15.90 -3.20
N THR A 262 9.29 -16.20 -2.41
CA THR A 262 10.69 -15.97 -2.78
C THR A 262 11.38 -17.22 -3.32
N THR A 263 10.75 -18.40 -3.23
CA THR A 263 11.32 -19.68 -3.68
C THR A 263 10.33 -20.51 -4.48
N LEU A 264 10.84 -21.21 -5.49
CA LEU A 264 10.02 -22.09 -6.33
C LEU A 264 9.33 -23.25 -5.55
N PRO A 265 9.97 -23.90 -4.57
CA PRO A 265 9.27 -24.90 -3.75
C PRO A 265 8.08 -24.35 -2.98
N ALA A 266 8.18 -23.15 -2.41
CA ALA A 266 7.07 -22.51 -1.69
C ALA A 266 5.92 -22.16 -2.65
N LEU A 267 6.23 -21.59 -3.82
CA LEU A 267 5.24 -21.29 -4.84
C LEU A 267 4.55 -22.58 -5.36
N ARG A 268 5.30 -23.65 -5.59
CA ARG A 268 4.75 -24.96 -6.00
C ARG A 268 3.76 -25.49 -4.98
N ARG A 269 4.15 -25.53 -3.72
CA ARG A 269 3.27 -25.96 -2.64
C ARG A 269 1.97 -25.15 -2.64
N PHE A 270 2.04 -23.82 -2.73
CA PHE A 270 0.88 -22.93 -2.77
C PHE A 270 -0.07 -23.26 -3.95
N VAL A 271 0.48 -23.48 -5.14
CA VAL A 271 -0.28 -23.81 -6.35
C VAL A 271 -0.88 -25.22 -6.26
N GLU A 272 -0.10 -26.21 -5.84
CA GLU A 272 -0.50 -27.63 -5.73
C GLU A 272 -1.58 -27.85 -4.65
N GLU A 273 -1.58 -27.06 -3.58
CA GLU A 273 -2.63 -27.06 -2.56
C GLU A 273 -3.91 -26.34 -3.01
N GLY A 274 -3.94 -25.84 -4.26
CA GLY A 274 -5.12 -25.18 -4.85
C GLY A 274 -5.43 -23.80 -4.27
N ALA A 275 -4.45 -23.17 -3.64
CA ALA A 275 -4.63 -21.84 -3.05
C ALA A 275 -4.73 -20.73 -4.10
N CYS A 276 -4.21 -20.95 -5.32
CA CYS A 276 -4.34 -20.04 -6.45
C CYS A 276 -5.44 -20.51 -7.43
N GLY A 277 -6.04 -19.55 -8.17
CA GLY A 277 -6.95 -19.83 -9.29
C GLY A 277 -8.39 -20.19 -8.91
N GLY A 278 -8.73 -20.23 -7.64
CA GLY A 278 -10.12 -20.32 -7.21
C GLY A 278 -10.86 -18.98 -7.41
N PRO A 279 -12.20 -19.00 -7.59
CA PRO A 279 -12.97 -17.77 -7.80
C PRO A 279 -12.90 -16.81 -6.59
N GLY A 280 -12.43 -17.28 -5.41
CA GLY A 280 -12.47 -16.52 -4.18
C GLY A 280 -13.89 -16.11 -3.80
N SER A 281 -14.03 -15.25 -2.84
CA SER A 281 -15.27 -14.54 -2.54
C SER A 281 -15.29 -13.18 -3.23
N LEU A 282 -16.37 -12.41 -3.04
CA LEU A 282 -16.42 -11.03 -3.48
C LEU A 282 -15.62 -10.08 -2.56
N LEU A 283 -15.21 -10.55 -1.36
CA LEU A 283 -14.47 -9.75 -0.40
C LEU A 283 -12.99 -10.15 -0.29
N TYR A 284 -12.66 -11.44 -0.43
CA TYR A 284 -11.28 -11.91 -0.36
C TYR A 284 -10.92 -12.85 -1.51
N ARG A 285 -9.88 -12.49 -2.26
CA ARG A 285 -9.38 -13.24 -3.42
C ARG A 285 -7.86 -13.32 -3.38
N ILE A 286 -7.34 -14.39 -3.99
CA ILE A 286 -5.90 -14.52 -4.25
C ILE A 286 -5.62 -13.99 -5.65
N GLY A 287 -4.67 -13.08 -5.73
CA GLY A 287 -4.24 -12.40 -6.95
C GLY A 287 -2.91 -12.92 -7.51
N PRO A 288 -2.06 -12.02 -8.03
CA PRO A 288 -0.82 -12.38 -8.69
C PRO A 288 0.24 -12.95 -7.74
N LEU A 289 1.19 -13.68 -8.31
CA LEU A 289 2.50 -13.88 -7.68
C LEU A 289 3.19 -12.52 -7.56
N LYS A 290 3.50 -12.09 -6.32
CA LYS A 290 4.27 -10.88 -6.06
C LYS A 290 5.74 -11.23 -5.81
N MET A 291 6.62 -10.47 -6.43
CA MET A 291 8.07 -10.57 -6.20
C MET A 291 8.69 -9.17 -6.12
N LEU A 292 9.73 -9.02 -5.31
CA LEU A 292 10.55 -7.81 -5.28
C LEU A 292 11.77 -8.01 -6.17
N GLY A 293 11.86 -7.32 -7.30
CA GLY A 293 12.96 -7.49 -8.26
C GLY A 293 14.24 -6.77 -7.84
N ASP A 294 14.12 -5.57 -7.27
CA ASP A 294 15.23 -4.75 -6.77
C ASP A 294 14.85 -3.96 -5.53
N GLY A 295 15.64 -2.96 -5.17
CA GLY A 295 15.41 -2.07 -4.04
C GLY A 295 14.79 -0.73 -4.44
N ALA A 296 15.09 0.35 -3.69
CA ALA A 296 14.49 1.67 -3.81
C ALA A 296 15.44 2.71 -4.41
N LEU A 297 14.87 3.70 -5.14
CA LEU A 297 15.63 4.81 -5.74
C LEU A 297 16.31 5.68 -4.68
N GLY A 298 15.59 6.06 -3.63
CA GLY A 298 16.09 6.88 -2.53
C GLY A 298 17.30 6.26 -1.82
N ALA A 299 17.26 4.94 -1.60
CA ALA A 299 18.35 4.18 -0.97
C ALA A 299 19.51 3.83 -1.91
N ARG A 300 19.40 4.09 -3.21
CA ARG A 300 20.35 3.68 -4.27
C ARG A 300 20.53 2.17 -4.35
N THR A 301 19.49 1.43 -4.08
CA THR A 301 19.45 -0.03 -4.21
C THR A 301 18.59 -0.51 -5.38
N ALA A 302 17.82 0.38 -6.02
CA ALA A 302 17.18 0.11 -7.30
C ALA A 302 18.26 -0.20 -8.37
N HIS A 303 18.07 -1.28 -9.14
CA HIS A 303 19.09 -1.77 -10.07
C HIS A 303 19.03 -1.02 -11.40
N LEU A 304 19.99 -0.13 -11.61
CA LEU A 304 20.13 0.68 -12.81
C LEU A 304 21.10 0.03 -13.83
N SER A 305 20.93 0.35 -15.10
CA SER A 305 21.83 -0.06 -16.20
C SER A 305 23.20 0.65 -16.16
N ARG A 306 23.34 1.67 -15.34
CA ARG A 306 24.55 2.45 -15.09
C ARG A 306 24.64 2.83 -13.62
N ASN A 307 25.82 3.26 -13.17
CA ASN A 307 26.00 3.73 -11.81
C ASN A 307 25.14 4.98 -11.54
N TYR A 308 24.72 5.15 -10.29
CA TYR A 308 24.01 6.34 -9.84
C TYR A 308 24.83 7.59 -10.12
N ALA A 309 24.20 8.65 -10.61
CA ALA A 309 24.90 9.88 -10.99
C ALA A 309 25.54 10.59 -9.79
N ASP A 310 24.91 10.49 -8.62
CA ASP A 310 25.41 11.03 -7.36
C ASP A 310 26.21 10.00 -6.52
N ARG A 311 26.29 8.75 -6.98
CA ARG A 311 27.03 7.67 -6.33
C ARG A 311 27.68 6.73 -7.36
N PRO A 312 28.83 7.15 -7.95
CA PRO A 312 29.43 6.46 -9.12
C PRO A 312 30.04 5.08 -8.82
N ASP A 313 30.00 4.63 -7.57
CA ASP A 313 30.51 3.33 -7.11
C ASP A 313 29.44 2.23 -7.06
N THR A 314 28.18 2.54 -7.34
CA THR A 314 27.09 1.56 -7.34
C THR A 314 26.06 1.82 -8.43
N CYS A 315 25.47 0.75 -8.94
CA CYS A 315 24.27 0.76 -9.80
C CYS A 315 23.04 0.11 -9.10
N GLY A 316 23.08 -0.11 -7.78
CA GLY A 316 22.11 -0.94 -7.09
C GLY A 316 22.29 -2.42 -7.38
N PHE A 317 21.27 -3.23 -7.11
CA PHE A 317 21.34 -4.68 -7.31
C PHE A 317 19.95 -5.30 -7.50
N SER A 318 19.89 -6.40 -8.23
CA SER A 318 18.69 -7.25 -8.28
C SER A 318 18.68 -8.23 -7.12
N LEU A 319 17.49 -8.47 -6.54
CA LEU A 319 17.31 -9.42 -5.44
C LEU A 319 17.37 -10.87 -5.90
N TYR A 320 17.13 -11.13 -7.19
CA TYR A 320 17.15 -12.48 -7.77
C TYR A 320 18.10 -12.56 -8.97
N SER A 321 18.68 -13.74 -9.18
CA SER A 321 19.31 -14.07 -10.46
C SER A 321 18.27 -14.14 -11.57
N ALA A 322 18.68 -13.89 -12.81
CA ALA A 322 17.79 -14.03 -13.99
C ALA A 322 17.20 -15.44 -14.10
N GLU A 323 18.01 -16.47 -13.84
CA GLU A 323 17.55 -17.87 -13.86
C GLU A 323 16.45 -18.13 -12.83
N HIS A 324 16.59 -17.61 -11.60
CA HIS A 324 15.58 -17.77 -10.56
C HIS A 324 14.28 -17.06 -10.94
N LEU A 325 14.37 -15.81 -11.37
CA LEU A 325 13.21 -15.02 -11.79
C LEU A 325 12.47 -15.72 -12.96
N ASN A 326 13.20 -16.17 -13.97
CA ASN A 326 12.65 -16.92 -15.10
C ASN A 326 11.86 -18.15 -14.65
N LYS A 327 12.44 -18.97 -13.74
CA LYS A 327 11.75 -20.16 -13.21
C LYS A 327 10.46 -19.83 -12.47
N MET A 328 10.47 -18.78 -11.65
CA MET A 328 9.29 -18.36 -10.88
C MET A 328 8.18 -17.87 -11.81
N VAL A 329 8.51 -17.00 -12.76
CA VAL A 329 7.56 -16.39 -13.70
C VAL A 329 7.00 -17.45 -14.66
N SER A 330 7.86 -18.31 -15.27
CA SER A 330 7.40 -19.40 -16.14
C SER A 330 6.48 -20.37 -15.40
N TYR A 331 6.80 -20.70 -14.14
CA TYR A 331 5.96 -21.58 -13.34
C TYR A 331 4.59 -20.95 -13.05
N ALA A 332 4.55 -19.70 -12.60
CA ALA A 332 3.31 -18.97 -12.34
C ALA A 332 2.45 -18.87 -13.61
N ASN A 333 3.03 -18.45 -14.73
CA ASN A 333 2.35 -18.33 -16.01
C ASN A 333 1.77 -19.67 -16.51
N ALA A 334 2.53 -20.76 -16.42
CA ALA A 334 2.11 -22.10 -16.83
C ALA A 334 0.90 -22.62 -16.02
N HIS A 335 0.71 -22.12 -14.79
CA HIS A 335 -0.42 -22.49 -13.91
C HIS A 335 -1.54 -21.44 -13.89
N GLY A 336 -1.58 -20.55 -14.89
CA GLY A 336 -2.63 -19.54 -14.99
C GLY A 336 -2.51 -18.37 -14.02
N MET A 337 -1.47 -18.31 -13.20
CA MET A 337 -1.26 -17.24 -12.24
C MET A 337 -0.68 -16.00 -12.92
N GLN A 338 -1.21 -14.83 -12.62
CA GLN A 338 -0.64 -13.53 -12.98
C GLN A 338 0.64 -13.29 -12.17
N VAL A 339 1.53 -12.42 -12.62
CA VAL A 339 2.65 -11.93 -11.82
C VAL A 339 2.57 -10.42 -11.66
N ALA A 340 2.99 -9.89 -10.51
CA ALA A 340 3.17 -8.48 -10.23
C ALA A 340 4.57 -8.31 -9.63
N ILE A 341 5.52 -7.79 -10.42
CA ILE A 341 6.92 -7.75 -10.04
C ILE A 341 7.35 -6.32 -9.82
N HIS A 342 7.85 -6.02 -8.62
CA HIS A 342 8.47 -4.76 -8.29
C HIS A 342 9.71 -4.53 -9.16
N ALA A 343 9.75 -3.44 -9.88
CA ALA A 343 10.91 -2.98 -10.62
C ALA A 343 10.96 -1.45 -10.63
N ILE A 344 11.90 -0.90 -9.89
CA ILE A 344 12.17 0.54 -9.83
C ILE A 344 13.26 0.89 -10.84
N GLY A 345 14.37 0.16 -10.86
CA GLY A 345 15.48 0.40 -11.77
C GLY A 345 15.29 -0.20 -13.16
N ASP A 346 15.81 0.49 -14.16
CA ASP A 346 15.70 0.09 -15.56
C ASP A 346 16.41 -1.26 -15.87
N ALA A 347 17.51 -1.60 -15.20
CA ALA A 347 18.13 -2.91 -15.35
C ALA A 347 17.32 -4.04 -14.69
N CYS A 348 16.57 -3.74 -13.63
CA CYS A 348 15.60 -4.67 -13.07
C CYS A 348 14.44 -4.89 -14.04
N LEU A 349 13.94 -3.81 -14.64
CA LEU A 349 12.85 -3.87 -15.63
C LEU A 349 13.23 -4.77 -16.82
N ASP A 350 14.47 -4.71 -17.33
CA ASP A 350 14.94 -5.63 -18.39
C ASP A 350 14.76 -7.09 -17.97
N ARG A 351 15.17 -7.46 -16.74
CA ARG A 351 15.05 -8.84 -16.24
C ARG A 351 13.61 -9.29 -16.11
N VAL A 352 12.72 -8.39 -15.67
CA VAL A 352 11.28 -8.67 -15.59
C VAL A 352 10.70 -8.93 -16.96
N LEU A 353 11.03 -8.06 -17.94
CA LEU A 353 10.56 -8.19 -19.31
C LEU A 353 11.10 -9.48 -19.97
N ASP A 354 12.36 -9.82 -19.76
CA ASP A 354 12.96 -11.07 -20.26
C ASP A 354 12.26 -12.30 -19.67
N ALA A 355 11.95 -12.30 -18.38
CA ALA A 355 11.28 -13.41 -17.72
C ALA A 355 9.84 -13.59 -18.20
N VAL A 356 9.10 -12.50 -18.39
CA VAL A 356 7.73 -12.55 -18.92
C VAL A 356 7.72 -12.98 -20.37
N GLU A 357 8.62 -12.45 -21.19
CA GLU A 357 8.76 -12.80 -22.61
C GLU A 357 9.09 -14.29 -22.78
N LEU A 358 9.97 -14.85 -21.94
CA LEU A 358 10.25 -16.28 -21.89
C LEU A 358 9.01 -17.09 -21.50
N ALA A 359 8.34 -16.72 -20.43
CA ALA A 359 7.17 -17.42 -19.91
C ALA A 359 6.01 -17.47 -20.93
N LEU A 360 5.74 -16.34 -21.61
CA LEU A 360 4.69 -16.25 -22.63
C LEU A 360 5.07 -17.01 -23.91
N ARG A 361 6.35 -17.12 -24.24
CA ARG A 361 6.81 -17.96 -25.36
C ARG A 361 6.66 -19.45 -25.07
N GLU A 362 6.93 -19.88 -23.82
CA GLU A 362 6.78 -21.28 -23.39
C GLU A 362 5.32 -21.66 -23.20
N HIS A 363 4.50 -20.78 -22.64
CA HIS A 363 3.09 -20.98 -22.36
C HIS A 363 2.30 -19.71 -22.74
N PRO A 364 1.87 -19.57 -24.00
CA PRO A 364 1.14 -18.39 -24.47
C PRO A 364 -0.19 -18.18 -23.73
N ARG A 365 -0.46 -16.92 -23.36
CA ARG A 365 -1.71 -16.47 -22.76
C ARG A 365 -2.07 -15.11 -23.33
N ASP A 366 -3.29 -14.96 -23.87
CA ASP A 366 -3.76 -13.72 -24.50
C ASP A 366 -4.07 -12.64 -23.44
N ASP A 367 -4.81 -12.99 -22.40
CA ASP A 367 -5.14 -12.09 -21.28
C ASP A 367 -4.42 -12.53 -20.00
N HIS A 368 -3.11 -12.29 -19.94
CA HIS A 368 -2.26 -12.68 -18.81
C HIS A 368 -2.18 -11.60 -17.73
N ARG A 369 -2.31 -10.33 -18.08
CA ARG A 369 -2.19 -9.13 -17.22
C ARG A 369 -0.99 -9.16 -16.27
N HIS A 370 0.11 -9.81 -16.71
CA HIS A 370 1.37 -9.72 -15.96
C HIS A 370 1.74 -8.25 -15.79
N GLY A 371 2.19 -7.87 -14.61
CA GLY A 371 2.40 -6.46 -14.32
C GLY A 371 3.75 -6.14 -13.71
N VAL A 372 4.10 -4.86 -13.83
CA VAL A 372 5.25 -4.24 -13.19
C VAL A 372 4.75 -3.29 -12.13
N VAL A 373 5.19 -3.50 -10.89
CA VAL A 373 4.91 -2.58 -9.79
C VAL A 373 5.98 -1.48 -9.78
N HIS A 374 5.55 -0.25 -9.62
CA HIS A 374 6.30 1.00 -9.72
C HIS A 374 6.63 1.41 -11.16
N CYS A 375 7.45 0.66 -11.89
CA CYS A 375 7.89 1.03 -13.24
C CYS A 375 8.40 2.49 -13.28
N GLN A 376 9.31 2.84 -12.34
CA GLN A 376 9.74 4.22 -12.14
C GLN A 376 10.78 4.64 -13.17
N ILE A 377 11.95 3.98 -13.17
CA ILE A 377 13.05 4.30 -14.08
C ILE A 377 12.95 3.37 -15.29
N SER A 378 12.76 3.97 -16.45
CA SER A 378 12.59 3.22 -17.71
C SER A 378 13.30 3.91 -18.87
N ARG A 379 13.57 3.14 -19.92
CA ARG A 379 14.13 3.62 -21.18
C ARG A 379 13.09 3.51 -22.30
N PRO A 380 13.21 4.28 -23.39
CA PRO A 380 12.27 4.23 -24.50
C PRO A 380 12.07 2.84 -25.12
N ASP A 381 13.15 2.03 -25.22
CA ASP A 381 13.09 0.66 -25.72
C ASP A 381 12.26 -0.26 -24.81
N GLN A 382 12.31 -0.02 -23.50
CA GLN A 382 11.52 -0.78 -22.53
C GLN A 382 10.05 -0.40 -22.56
N LEU A 383 9.71 0.88 -22.78
CA LEU A 383 8.31 1.30 -22.97
C LEU A 383 7.66 0.58 -24.15
N GLU A 384 8.42 0.38 -25.25
CA GLU A 384 7.95 -0.39 -26.40
C GLU A 384 7.81 -1.88 -26.10
N ARG A 385 8.74 -2.47 -25.32
CA ARG A 385 8.63 -3.88 -24.87
C ARG A 385 7.40 -4.09 -23.97
N LEU A 386 7.15 -3.17 -23.02
CA LEU A 386 5.96 -3.21 -22.15
C LEU A 386 4.67 -3.25 -22.97
N ARG A 387 4.56 -2.40 -24.00
CA ARG A 387 3.41 -2.38 -24.93
C ARG A 387 3.27 -3.69 -25.70
N ARG A 388 4.35 -4.17 -26.30
CA ARG A 388 4.35 -5.42 -27.09
C ARG A 388 3.91 -6.62 -26.23
N LEU A 389 4.31 -6.64 -24.97
CA LEU A 389 3.96 -7.70 -24.02
C LEU A 389 2.60 -7.47 -23.35
N ASN A 390 1.91 -6.37 -23.63
CA ASN A 390 0.63 -5.99 -22.99
C ASN A 390 0.69 -6.08 -21.46
N MET A 391 1.73 -5.46 -20.87
CA MET A 391 1.95 -5.48 -19.43
C MET A 391 0.99 -4.56 -18.69
N HIS A 392 0.51 -4.94 -17.53
CA HIS A 392 -0.16 -4.05 -16.60
C HIS A 392 0.86 -3.22 -15.81
N ILE A 393 0.54 -1.95 -15.51
CA ILE A 393 1.40 -1.05 -14.73
C ILE A 393 0.69 -0.69 -13.42
N TYR A 394 1.34 -1.00 -12.29
CA TYR A 394 0.91 -0.60 -10.95
C TYR A 394 1.72 0.64 -10.53
N ALA A 395 1.24 1.81 -10.92
CA ALA A 395 1.90 3.09 -10.63
C ALA A 395 1.68 3.55 -9.18
N GLN A 396 2.56 4.41 -8.69
CA GLN A 396 2.40 5.14 -7.44
C GLN A 396 2.65 6.64 -7.71
N SER A 397 1.63 7.31 -8.23
CA SER A 397 1.76 8.74 -8.56
C SER A 397 2.11 9.60 -7.35
N VAL A 398 1.70 9.19 -6.15
CA VAL A 398 2.04 9.85 -4.89
C VAL A 398 3.55 9.90 -4.61
N PHE A 399 4.34 8.97 -5.14
CA PHE A 399 5.80 8.98 -4.97
C PHE A 399 6.48 10.19 -5.60
N LEU A 400 5.84 10.84 -6.59
CA LEU A 400 6.35 12.08 -7.16
C LEU A 400 6.47 13.20 -6.12
N ASP A 401 5.72 13.14 -5.01
CA ASP A 401 5.86 14.12 -3.93
C ASP A 401 7.29 14.16 -3.38
N TYR A 402 7.91 13.00 -3.19
CA TYR A 402 9.29 12.90 -2.74
C TYR A 402 10.30 12.80 -3.89
N ASP A 403 10.01 11.99 -4.90
CA ASP A 403 10.98 11.62 -5.94
C ASP A 403 11.36 12.79 -6.86
N ASN A 404 10.50 13.81 -7.00
CA ASN A 404 10.82 15.05 -7.71
C ASN A 404 12.11 15.70 -7.22
N HIS A 405 12.42 15.56 -5.93
CA HIS A 405 13.61 16.14 -5.31
C HIS A 405 14.89 15.34 -5.60
N ILE A 406 14.76 14.06 -5.96
CA ILE A 406 15.92 13.18 -6.03
C ILE A 406 16.17 12.55 -7.41
N VAL A 407 15.14 12.35 -8.23
CA VAL A 407 15.25 11.56 -9.45
C VAL A 407 16.38 12.02 -10.36
N LEU A 408 16.45 13.31 -10.67
CA LEU A 408 17.48 13.87 -11.57
C LEU A 408 18.90 13.66 -11.00
N SER A 409 19.07 13.88 -9.70
CA SER A 409 20.36 13.69 -9.03
C SER A 409 20.79 12.22 -8.95
N ARG A 410 19.81 11.29 -8.84
CA ARG A 410 20.07 9.85 -8.74
C ARG A 410 20.44 9.22 -10.07
N VAL A 411 19.66 9.48 -11.12
CA VAL A 411 19.75 8.73 -12.38
C VAL A 411 20.37 9.55 -13.53
N GLY A 412 20.57 10.85 -13.32
CA GLY A 412 21.05 11.77 -14.37
C GLY A 412 19.99 12.08 -15.43
N PRO A 413 20.27 13.07 -16.31
CA PRO A 413 19.27 13.63 -17.21
C PRO A 413 18.75 12.64 -18.25
N GLU A 414 19.57 11.71 -18.71
CA GLU A 414 19.20 10.78 -19.78
C GLU A 414 18.12 9.77 -19.32
N LEU A 415 18.34 9.08 -18.19
CA LEU A 415 17.33 8.17 -17.65
C LEU A 415 16.13 8.93 -17.07
N ALA A 416 16.35 10.09 -16.46
CA ALA A 416 15.27 10.93 -15.96
C ALA A 416 14.27 11.33 -17.06
N ALA A 417 14.73 11.52 -18.30
CA ALA A 417 13.89 11.99 -19.42
C ALA A 417 12.79 11.00 -19.85
N SER A 418 12.85 9.73 -19.45
CA SER A 418 11.86 8.69 -19.77
C SER A 418 11.37 7.93 -18.54
N SER A 419 11.62 8.46 -17.33
CA SER A 419 11.18 7.86 -16.07
C SER A 419 9.78 8.32 -15.70
N TYR A 420 9.03 7.46 -14.98
CA TYR A 420 7.63 7.71 -14.59
C TYR A 420 6.73 8.02 -15.79
N SER A 421 6.99 7.36 -16.94
CA SER A 421 6.29 7.58 -18.23
C SER A 421 4.96 6.82 -18.29
N TRP A 422 4.16 6.94 -17.25
CA TRP A 422 2.91 6.19 -17.10
C TRP A 422 1.82 6.68 -18.05
N LYS A 423 1.76 8.00 -18.33
CA LYS A 423 0.84 8.56 -19.34
C LYS A 423 1.17 8.05 -20.74
N THR A 424 2.44 8.06 -21.11
CA THR A 424 2.92 7.51 -22.38
C THR A 424 2.53 6.04 -22.54
N LEU A 425 2.62 5.23 -21.47
CA LEU A 425 2.19 3.82 -21.50
C LEU A 425 0.67 3.69 -21.62
N MET A 426 -0.11 4.53 -20.92
CA MET A 426 -1.57 4.58 -21.02
C MET A 426 -2.04 4.95 -22.42
N GLU A 427 -1.46 5.99 -23.03
CA GLU A 427 -1.73 6.39 -24.41
C GLU A 427 -1.32 5.32 -25.43
N GLY A 428 -0.32 4.52 -25.09
CA GLY A 428 0.08 3.33 -25.83
C GLY A 428 -0.86 2.14 -25.69
N GLY A 429 -1.98 2.26 -24.96
CA GLY A 429 -3.03 1.27 -24.81
C GLY A 429 -2.87 0.34 -23.60
N LEU A 430 -1.86 0.56 -22.73
CA LEU A 430 -1.71 -0.24 -21.52
C LEU A 430 -2.67 0.20 -20.41
N SER A 431 -3.10 -0.75 -19.61
CA SER A 431 -3.80 -0.45 -18.37
C SER A 431 -2.80 -0.02 -17.29
N VAL A 432 -3.03 1.17 -16.73
CA VAL A 432 -2.22 1.77 -15.67
C VAL A 432 -3.13 2.03 -14.47
N SER A 433 -2.91 1.32 -13.38
CA SER A 433 -3.57 1.53 -12.09
C SER A 433 -2.66 2.28 -11.13
N ASN A 434 -3.25 2.94 -10.13
CA ASN A 434 -2.51 3.60 -9.07
C ASN A 434 -2.73 2.93 -7.71
N GLY A 435 -1.70 2.98 -6.87
CA GLY A 435 -1.71 2.55 -5.48
C GLY A 435 -0.84 3.47 -4.62
N SER A 436 -0.87 3.28 -3.33
CA SER A 436 -0.10 4.08 -2.36
C SER A 436 1.22 3.44 -1.96
N ASP A 437 1.33 2.11 -2.11
CA ASP A 437 2.40 1.31 -1.47
C ASP A 437 2.39 1.48 0.07
N CYS A 438 1.23 1.81 0.65
CA CYS A 438 1.08 2.04 2.08
C CYS A 438 1.58 0.82 2.89
N PRO A 439 2.40 1.02 3.92
CA PRO A 439 2.64 2.26 4.67
C PRO A 439 3.87 3.07 4.22
N VAL A 440 4.39 2.90 3.00
CA VAL A 440 5.45 3.76 2.44
C VAL A 440 4.90 5.18 2.30
N GLU A 441 3.75 5.34 1.66
CA GLU A 441 2.95 6.55 1.66
C GLU A 441 1.57 6.30 2.31
N LEU A 442 0.87 7.36 2.69
CA LEU A 442 -0.52 7.22 3.15
C LEU A 442 -1.44 6.79 2.01
N PRO A 443 -2.53 6.05 2.27
CA PRO A 443 -3.49 5.66 1.26
C PRO A 443 -4.42 6.82 0.85
N ASP A 444 -3.86 8.03 0.81
CA ASP A 444 -4.56 9.28 0.45
C ASP A 444 -4.69 9.38 -1.07
N VAL A 445 -5.83 8.89 -1.56
CA VAL A 445 -6.12 8.85 -2.99
C VAL A 445 -6.13 10.24 -3.62
N MET A 446 -6.70 11.25 -2.94
CA MET A 446 -6.79 12.59 -3.53
C MET A 446 -5.43 13.28 -3.64
N ARG A 447 -4.49 12.99 -2.73
CA ARG A 447 -3.08 13.40 -2.86
C ARG A 447 -2.41 12.69 -4.06
N GLY A 448 -2.66 11.40 -4.23
CA GLY A 448 -2.18 10.64 -5.40
C GLY A 448 -2.75 11.17 -6.72
N VAL A 449 -4.03 11.55 -6.75
CA VAL A 449 -4.69 12.21 -7.89
C VAL A 449 -4.04 13.55 -8.19
N GLU A 450 -3.76 14.39 -7.18
CA GLU A 450 -3.05 15.65 -7.39
C GLU A 450 -1.66 15.43 -8.00
N CYS A 451 -0.88 14.50 -7.45
CA CYS A 451 0.44 14.18 -7.99
C CYS A 451 0.37 13.69 -9.44
N ALA A 452 -0.62 12.85 -9.78
CA ALA A 452 -0.82 12.38 -11.15
C ALA A 452 -1.17 13.51 -12.14
N VAL A 453 -2.02 14.44 -11.71
CA VAL A 453 -2.52 15.55 -12.54
C VAL A 453 -1.50 16.68 -12.66
N THR A 454 -0.80 17.02 -11.57
CA THR A 454 0.10 18.17 -11.55
C THR A 454 1.54 17.81 -11.81
N ARG A 455 1.95 16.58 -11.55
CA ARG A 455 3.35 16.13 -11.58
C ARG A 455 4.26 16.91 -10.64
N CYS A 456 3.68 17.51 -9.60
CA CYS A 456 4.39 18.33 -8.62
C CYS A 456 4.38 17.69 -7.23
N SER A 457 5.39 18.01 -6.44
CA SER A 457 5.40 17.77 -5.01
C SER A 457 4.43 18.69 -4.28
N MET A 458 4.01 18.33 -3.08
CA MET A 458 3.12 19.17 -2.24
C MET A 458 3.73 20.53 -1.89
N ASP A 459 5.06 20.62 -1.78
CA ASP A 459 5.78 21.88 -1.56
C ASP A 459 5.90 22.78 -2.80
N GLY A 460 5.41 22.31 -3.96
CA GLY A 460 5.43 23.04 -5.23
C GLY A 460 6.60 22.71 -6.14
N THR A 461 7.54 21.85 -5.74
CA THR A 461 8.62 21.39 -6.63
C THR A 461 8.06 20.63 -7.83
N GLY A 462 8.56 20.89 -9.01
CA GLY A 462 8.08 20.33 -10.28
C GLY A 462 7.50 21.40 -11.22
N PRO A 463 6.70 21.07 -12.24
CA PRO A 463 6.26 19.71 -12.59
C PRO A 463 7.37 18.85 -13.20
N TYR A 464 7.44 17.59 -12.82
CA TYR A 464 8.34 16.62 -13.43
C TYR A 464 7.72 15.99 -14.67
N LEU A 465 8.37 16.17 -15.83
CA LEU A 465 7.87 15.70 -17.12
C LEU A 465 6.38 16.05 -17.32
N PRO A 466 6.02 17.34 -17.51
CA PRO A 466 4.61 17.77 -17.54
C PRO A 466 3.79 17.09 -18.66
N GLY A 467 4.44 16.56 -19.72
CA GLY A 467 3.77 15.74 -20.74
C GLY A 467 3.24 14.40 -20.22
N GLU A 468 3.69 13.94 -19.07
CA GLU A 468 3.23 12.71 -18.41
C GLU A 468 2.09 12.97 -17.40
N ALA A 469 1.51 14.19 -17.38
CA ALA A 469 0.40 14.52 -16.50
C ALA A 469 -0.89 13.81 -16.94
N PHE A 470 -1.61 13.26 -15.98
CA PHE A 470 -2.93 12.69 -16.21
C PHE A 470 -4.00 13.81 -16.24
N THR A 471 -5.09 13.59 -16.95
CA THR A 471 -6.32 14.34 -16.69
C THR A 471 -6.93 13.88 -15.37
N VAL A 472 -7.80 14.68 -14.75
CA VAL A 472 -8.54 14.29 -13.54
C VAL A 472 -9.28 12.97 -13.74
N ARG A 473 -9.88 12.76 -14.92
CA ARG A 473 -10.55 11.51 -15.29
C ARG A 473 -9.60 10.32 -15.26
N GLU A 474 -8.49 10.41 -15.96
CA GLU A 474 -7.50 9.33 -16.00
C GLU A 474 -6.94 9.00 -14.61
N ALA A 475 -6.73 10.03 -13.79
CA ALA A 475 -6.30 9.85 -12.43
C ALA A 475 -7.35 9.11 -11.59
N LEU A 476 -8.63 9.50 -11.64
CA LEU A 476 -9.72 8.80 -10.94
C LEU A 476 -9.91 7.37 -11.48
N ASP A 477 -9.88 7.19 -12.80
CA ASP A 477 -10.01 5.86 -13.42
C ASP A 477 -8.86 4.93 -13.00
N SER A 478 -7.64 5.46 -12.80
CA SER A 478 -6.50 4.68 -12.34
C SER A 478 -6.65 4.14 -10.90
N TYR A 479 -7.43 4.83 -10.07
CA TYR A 479 -7.80 4.38 -8.72
C TYR A 479 -9.16 3.67 -8.65
N THR A 480 -9.80 3.38 -9.76
CA THR A 480 -11.12 2.73 -9.80
C THR A 480 -11.12 1.58 -10.80
N ILE A 481 -11.56 1.82 -12.03
CA ILE A 481 -11.71 0.76 -13.04
C ILE A 481 -10.38 0.11 -13.43
N ARG A 482 -9.27 0.87 -13.51
CA ARG A 482 -7.96 0.30 -13.85
C ARG A 482 -7.41 -0.60 -12.73
N GLY A 483 -7.69 -0.26 -11.46
CA GLY A 483 -7.43 -1.16 -10.34
C GLY A 483 -8.26 -2.45 -10.41
N ALA A 484 -9.52 -2.37 -10.83
CA ALA A 484 -10.35 -3.54 -11.05
C ALA A 484 -9.84 -4.40 -12.24
N GLU A 485 -9.39 -3.78 -13.34
CA GLU A 485 -8.75 -4.47 -14.48
C GLU A 485 -7.49 -5.23 -14.04
N ALA A 486 -6.68 -4.63 -13.14
CA ALA A 486 -5.49 -5.29 -12.60
C ALA A 486 -5.80 -6.63 -11.91
N SER A 487 -6.98 -6.77 -11.33
CA SER A 487 -7.42 -7.95 -10.57
C SER A 487 -8.47 -8.80 -11.28
N PHE A 488 -8.72 -8.58 -12.59
CA PHE A 488 -9.78 -9.28 -13.37
C PHE A 488 -11.18 -9.12 -12.78
N GLU A 489 -11.49 -7.94 -12.24
CA GLU A 489 -12.76 -7.65 -11.55
C GLU A 489 -13.56 -6.52 -12.20
N GLU A 490 -13.10 -5.99 -13.34
CA GLU A 490 -13.73 -4.89 -14.07
C GLU A 490 -15.13 -5.19 -14.59
N GLY A 491 -15.51 -6.46 -14.63
CA GLY A 491 -16.86 -6.90 -15.01
C GLY A 491 -17.93 -6.65 -13.95
N PHE A 492 -17.52 -6.34 -12.70
CA PHE A 492 -18.47 -6.21 -11.60
C PHE A 492 -18.10 -5.15 -10.54
N LYS A 493 -16.95 -4.49 -10.61
CA LYS A 493 -16.56 -3.35 -9.75
C LYS A 493 -15.76 -2.28 -10.50
N GLY A 494 -15.55 -1.12 -9.85
CA GLY A 494 -14.81 0.01 -10.40
C GLY A 494 -15.63 0.95 -11.26
N ARG A 495 -16.96 0.75 -11.36
CA ARG A 495 -17.92 1.63 -12.04
C ARG A 495 -19.21 1.72 -11.25
N ILE A 496 -19.90 2.87 -11.41
CA ILE A 496 -21.29 3.02 -10.98
C ILE A 496 -22.19 2.72 -12.18
N ALA A 497 -22.55 1.45 -12.33
CA ALA A 497 -23.34 0.96 -13.47
C ALA A 497 -24.26 -0.19 -13.05
N PRO A 498 -25.41 -0.38 -13.71
CA PRO A 498 -26.33 -1.46 -13.39
C PRO A 498 -25.64 -2.83 -13.37
N GLY A 499 -25.87 -3.62 -12.31
CA GLY A 499 -25.29 -4.93 -12.09
C GLY A 499 -23.93 -4.93 -11.38
N TYR A 500 -23.21 -3.79 -11.33
CA TYR A 500 -21.95 -3.65 -10.58
C TYR A 500 -22.20 -3.64 -9.07
N LEU A 501 -21.19 -4.04 -8.31
CA LEU A 501 -21.22 -3.94 -6.85
C LEU A 501 -21.35 -2.48 -6.42
N ALA A 502 -22.22 -2.23 -5.46
CA ALA A 502 -22.51 -0.88 -4.98
C ALA A 502 -21.41 -0.37 -4.02
N ASP A 503 -20.19 -0.29 -4.56
CA ASP A 503 -19.03 0.28 -3.89
C ASP A 503 -18.84 1.71 -4.41
N PHE A 504 -18.98 2.70 -3.54
CA PHE A 504 -18.85 4.10 -3.93
C PHE A 504 -18.35 4.97 -2.78
N THR A 505 -17.77 6.11 -3.17
CA THR A 505 -17.23 7.13 -2.25
C THR A 505 -17.91 8.45 -2.52
N VAL A 506 -18.30 9.14 -1.46
CA VAL A 506 -18.85 10.49 -1.51
C VAL A 506 -17.79 11.49 -1.07
N LEU A 507 -17.44 12.41 -1.94
CA LEU A 507 -16.47 13.47 -1.70
C LEU A 507 -17.19 14.79 -1.37
N ASP A 508 -16.53 15.67 -0.62
CA ASP A 508 -17.08 16.97 -0.23
C ASP A 508 -17.07 18.00 -1.36
N ARG A 509 -16.25 17.78 -2.39
CA ARG A 509 -16.11 18.65 -3.57
C ARG A 509 -15.89 17.84 -4.84
N ASP A 510 -16.22 18.48 -5.98
CA ASP A 510 -16.03 17.91 -7.31
C ASP A 510 -14.56 18.04 -7.77
N PRO A 511 -13.84 16.92 -8.00
CA PRO A 511 -12.47 16.97 -8.49
C PRO A 511 -12.31 17.60 -9.88
N PHE A 512 -13.35 17.56 -10.72
CA PHE A 512 -13.31 18.16 -12.07
C PHE A 512 -13.45 19.68 -12.06
N GLU A 513 -13.97 20.26 -10.97
CA GLU A 513 -14.15 21.69 -10.79
C GLU A 513 -13.17 22.29 -9.78
N THR A 514 -12.38 21.44 -9.13
CA THR A 514 -11.36 21.86 -8.16
C THR A 514 -10.07 22.24 -8.89
N GLU A 515 -9.44 23.30 -8.42
CA GLU A 515 -8.12 23.73 -8.91
C GLU A 515 -7.10 22.59 -8.71
N PRO A 516 -6.29 22.23 -9.76
CA PRO A 516 -5.42 21.05 -9.71
C PRO A 516 -4.48 20.97 -8.49
N ARG A 517 -3.96 22.11 -8.01
CA ARG A 517 -3.07 22.18 -6.82
C ARG A 517 -3.82 22.13 -5.48
N SER A 518 -5.13 21.93 -5.50
CA SER A 518 -5.99 21.84 -4.33
C SER A 518 -6.75 20.50 -4.26
N LEU A 519 -6.49 19.57 -5.17
CA LEU A 519 -7.16 18.27 -5.22
C LEU A 519 -6.93 17.46 -3.94
N HIS A 520 -5.74 17.52 -3.35
CA HIS A 520 -5.40 16.84 -2.08
C HIS A 520 -6.23 17.32 -0.88
N THR A 521 -6.90 18.49 -1.00
CA THR A 521 -7.73 19.05 0.08
C THR A 521 -9.18 18.57 0.03
N ILE A 522 -9.55 17.76 -0.97
CA ILE A 522 -10.87 17.16 -1.09
C ILE A 522 -11.03 16.07 -0.03
N GLY A 523 -12.03 16.22 0.84
CA GLY A 523 -12.33 15.27 1.90
C GLY A 523 -13.31 14.17 1.48
N VAL A 524 -13.22 13.03 2.11
CA VAL A 524 -14.19 11.94 2.00
C VAL A 524 -15.29 12.15 3.03
N ARG A 525 -16.54 12.31 2.59
CA ARG A 525 -17.72 12.38 3.47
C ARG A 525 -18.17 11.00 3.92
N SER A 526 -18.20 10.05 2.98
CA SER A 526 -18.58 8.66 3.30
C SER A 526 -18.04 7.68 2.28
N ALA A 527 -17.84 6.43 2.72
CA ALA A 527 -17.48 5.30 1.88
C ALA A 527 -18.50 4.16 2.07
N TRP A 528 -18.83 3.49 0.99
CA TRP A 528 -19.88 2.48 0.94
C TRP A 528 -19.39 1.23 0.24
N LEU A 529 -19.60 0.08 0.87
CA LEU A 529 -19.22 -1.24 0.37
C LEU A 529 -20.46 -2.11 0.20
N GLY A 530 -20.78 -2.51 -1.03
CA GLY A 530 -21.99 -3.28 -1.31
C GLY A 530 -23.27 -2.60 -0.82
N GLY A 531 -23.33 -1.25 -0.89
CA GLY A 531 -24.45 -0.46 -0.41
C GLY A 531 -24.56 -0.31 1.11
N SER A 532 -23.58 -0.80 1.88
CA SER A 532 -23.47 -0.56 3.33
C SER A 532 -22.45 0.53 3.62
N CYS A 533 -22.79 1.50 4.47
CA CYS A 533 -21.86 2.54 4.90
C CYS A 533 -20.76 1.91 5.76
N VAL A 534 -19.50 2.09 5.36
CA VAL A 534 -18.32 1.59 6.09
C VAL A 534 -17.50 2.72 6.70
N TYR A 535 -17.76 3.96 6.29
CA TYR A 535 -17.17 5.17 6.86
C TYR A 535 -18.11 6.37 6.65
N GLU A 536 -18.22 7.20 7.67
CA GLU A 536 -18.90 8.51 7.64
C GLU A 536 -18.06 9.49 8.47
N ALA A 537 -17.75 10.70 7.89
CA ALA A 537 -16.86 11.71 8.44
C ALA A 537 -17.47 12.49 9.61
#